data_fb9e2b4f0e7f1935457588cb9e941799
#
_entry.id   fb9e2b4f0e7f1935457588cb9e941799
#
_cell.length_a   1.000
_cell.length_b   1.000
_cell.length_c   1.000
_cell.angle_alpha   90.00
_cell.angle_beta   90.00
_cell.angle_gamma   90.00
#
_symmetry.space_group_name_H-M   'P 1'
#
loop_
_entity.id
_entity.type
_entity.pdbx_description
1 polymer ?
#
loop_
_entity_poly.entity_id
_entity_poly.type
_entity_poly.pdbx_seq_one_letter_code
_entity_poly.pdbx_strand_id
1 'polypeptide(L)' 'MFDDEPVKKPLTHEVGMPIDTMSVDELGKRIALLRAEIVRLEQAIAAREKSRSQAESLFRL' A
#
# COMPACT_ATOMS: atom_id res chain seq x y z
N MET A 1 -34.27 -1.29 6.36
CA MET A 1 -33.72 -1.10 6.25
C MET A 1 -32.93 -1.11 6.20
N PHE A 2 -32.55 -0.94 6.36
CA PHE A 2 -31.82 -0.77 6.30
C PHE A 2 -30.91 -1.00 6.09
N ASP A 3 -30.62 -1.57 6.05
CA ASP A 3 -29.82 -1.54 5.51
C ASP A 3 -29.05 -0.62 5.42
N ASP A 4 -28.85 -0.13 5.98
CA ASP A 4 -28.17 0.98 6.10
C ASP A 4 -26.92 0.92 6.78
N GLU A 5 -26.34 -0.24 6.73
CA GLU A 5 -25.05 -0.33 7.15
C GLU A 5 -24.22 0.39 6.23
N PRO A 6 -23.57 1.43 6.63
CA PRO A 6 -22.65 2.10 5.77
C PRO A 6 -21.60 1.10 5.37
N VAL A 7 -21.49 0.94 4.13
CA VAL A 7 -20.40 0.19 3.57
C VAL A 7 -19.14 0.82 4.14
N LYS A 8 -18.44 0.08 4.96
CA LYS A 8 -17.19 0.57 5.49
C LYS A 8 -16.25 0.78 4.35
N LYS A 9 -16.05 2.01 4.01
CA LYS A 9 -15.02 2.33 3.02
C LYS A 9 -13.69 1.91 3.59
N PRO A 10 -12.88 1.21 2.82
CA PRO A 10 -11.55 0.86 3.30
C PRO A 10 -10.77 2.12 3.64
N LEU A 11 -9.99 2.05 4.70
CA LEU A 11 -9.16 3.17 5.09
C LEU A 11 -8.11 3.41 4.02
N THR A 12 -8.05 4.63 3.54
CA THR A 12 -7.06 5.01 2.54
C THR A 12 -6.34 6.27 3.00
N HIS A 13 -5.14 6.45 2.53
CA HIS A 13 -4.37 7.65 2.81
C HIS A 13 -3.77 8.16 1.52
N GLU A 14 -4.05 9.40 1.22
CA GLU A 14 -3.47 10.03 0.03
C GLU A 14 -2.25 10.81 0.45
N VAL A 15 -1.13 10.55 -0.17
CA VAL A 15 0.13 11.22 0.17
C VAL A 15 -0.03 12.72 -0.03
N GLY A 16 0.30 13.47 1.02
CA GLY A 16 0.19 14.92 0.98
C GLY A 16 -1.16 15.47 1.41
N MET A 17 -2.12 14.62 1.74
CA MET A 17 -3.43 15.10 2.18
C MET A 17 -3.33 15.82 3.52
N PRO A 18 -4.26 16.73 3.83
CA PRO A 18 -4.24 17.43 5.12
C PRO A 18 -4.41 16.47 6.29
N ILE A 19 -3.63 16.69 7.34
CA ILE A 19 -3.66 15.83 8.52
C ILE A 19 -3.94 16.61 9.80
N ASP A 20 -4.18 17.92 9.67
CA ASP A 20 -4.28 18.81 10.83
C ASP A 20 -5.38 18.45 11.80
N THR A 21 -6.46 17.84 11.32
CA THR A 21 -7.60 17.49 12.17
C THR A 21 -7.57 16.05 12.65
N MET A 22 -6.52 15.29 12.32
CA MET A 22 -6.45 13.90 12.71
C MET A 22 -5.92 13.73 14.13
N SER A 23 -6.53 12.80 14.87
CA SER A 23 -6.07 12.47 16.22
C SER A 23 -4.79 11.64 16.14
N VAL A 24 -4.14 11.48 17.30
CA VAL A 24 -2.96 10.64 17.40
C VAL A 24 -3.26 9.22 16.93
N ASP A 25 -4.41 8.68 17.33
CA ASP A 25 -4.81 7.33 16.94
C ASP A 25 -5.01 7.24 15.44
N GLU A 26 -5.63 8.23 14.87
CA GLU A 26 -5.85 8.28 13.42
C GLU A 26 -4.52 8.35 12.67
N LEU A 27 -3.61 9.21 13.14
CA LEU A 27 -2.29 9.32 12.51
C LEU A 27 -1.54 8.00 12.60
N GLY A 28 -1.65 7.30 13.74
CA GLY A 28 -1.03 5.99 13.89
C GLY A 28 -1.57 4.97 12.89
N LYS A 29 -2.88 4.99 12.66
CA LYS A 29 -3.49 4.09 11.68
C LYS A 29 -3.00 4.40 10.27
N ARG A 30 -2.81 5.68 9.96
CA ARG A 30 -2.29 6.08 8.66
C ARG A 30 -0.86 5.58 8.47
N ILE A 31 -0.05 5.67 9.51
CA ILE A 31 1.33 5.17 9.45
C ILE A 31 1.34 3.67 9.19
N ALA A 32 0.51 2.91 9.89
CA ALA A 32 0.44 1.46 9.69
C ALA A 32 0.04 1.13 8.26
N LEU A 33 -0.94 1.85 7.72
CA LEU A 33 -1.39 1.67 6.36
C LEU A 33 -0.26 1.93 5.36
N LEU A 34 0.48 3.01 5.58
CA LEU A 34 1.57 3.38 4.67
C LEU A 34 2.74 2.41 4.76
N ARG A 35 3.02 1.87 5.96
CA ARG A 35 4.05 0.85 6.11
C ARG A 35 3.68 -0.42 5.35
N ALA A 36 2.42 -0.83 5.41
CA ALA A 36 1.95 -1.98 4.66
C ALA A 36 2.09 -1.73 3.15
N GLU A 37 1.82 -0.52 2.73
CA GLU A 37 1.94 -0.15 1.33
C GLU A 37 3.40 -0.21 0.87
N ILE A 38 4.32 0.27 1.72
CA ILE A 38 5.75 0.19 1.39
C ILE A 38 6.16 -1.26 1.16
N VAL A 39 5.74 -2.16 2.05
CA VAL A 39 6.05 -3.58 1.90
C VAL A 39 5.51 -4.12 0.59
N ARG A 40 4.28 -3.76 0.24
CA ARG A 40 3.65 -4.21 -0.99
C ARG A 40 4.45 -3.75 -2.21
N LEU A 41 4.89 -2.49 -2.20
CA LEU A 41 5.69 -1.93 -3.29
C LEU A 41 7.05 -2.60 -3.38
N GLU A 42 7.67 -2.86 -2.24
CA GLU A 42 8.96 -3.54 -2.20
C GLU A 42 8.87 -4.95 -2.76
N GLN A 43 7.79 -5.65 -2.42
CA GLN A 43 7.55 -6.99 -2.95
C GLN A 43 7.35 -6.96 -4.46
N ALA A 44 6.67 -5.94 -4.96
CA ALA A 44 6.48 -5.79 -6.40
C ALA A 44 7.81 -5.54 -7.11
N ILE A 45 8.66 -4.73 -6.51
CA ILE A 45 10.00 -4.47 -7.07
C ILE A 45 10.79 -5.77 -7.11
N ALA A 46 10.81 -6.50 -6.00
CA ALA A 46 11.57 -7.75 -5.92
C ALA A 46 11.09 -8.77 -6.96
N ALA A 47 9.77 -8.86 -7.16
CA ALA A 47 9.21 -9.78 -8.13
C ALA A 47 9.62 -9.41 -9.56
N ARG A 48 9.60 -8.11 -9.87
CA ARG A 48 9.97 -7.64 -11.20
C ARG A 48 11.46 -7.81 -11.46
N GLU A 49 12.28 -7.58 -10.45
CA GLU A 49 13.71 -7.77 -10.60
C GLU A 49 14.06 -9.24 -10.80
N LYS A 50 13.36 -10.11 -10.08
CA LYS A 50 13.57 -11.54 -10.26
C LYS A 50 13.20 -11.96 -11.68
N SER A 51 12.08 -11.50 -12.21
CA SER A 51 11.67 -11.80 -13.57
C SER A 51 12.67 -11.28 -14.58
N ARG A 52 13.18 -10.08 -14.37
CA ARG A 52 14.15 -9.47 -15.25
C ARG A 52 15.45 -10.27 -15.26
N SER A 53 15.92 -10.66 -14.08
CA SER A 53 17.12 -11.47 -13.95
C SER A 53 16.98 -12.81 -14.65
N GLN A 54 15.83 -13.45 -14.53
CA GLN A 54 15.56 -14.70 -15.19
C GLN A 54 15.55 -14.55 -16.72
N ALA A 55 14.95 -13.46 -17.20
CA ALA A 55 14.92 -13.20 -18.62
C ALA A 55 16.32 -12.97 -19.16
N GLU A 56 17.16 -12.24 -18.43
CA GLU A 56 18.53 -12.01 -18.83
C GLU A 56 19.32 -13.31 -18.86
N SER A 57 19.09 -14.18 -17.90
CA SER A 57 19.74 -15.48 -17.86
C SER A 57 19.41 -16.31 -19.07
N LEU A 58 18.17 -16.25 -19.53
CA LEU A 58 17.75 -17.00 -20.71
C LEU A 58 18.41 -16.49 -21.99
N PHE A 59 18.77 -15.22 -22.00
CA PHE A 59 19.42 -14.64 -23.17
C PHE A 59 20.94 -14.78 -23.16
N ARG A 60 21.47 -15.20 -22.03
CA ARG A 60 22.89 -15.41 -21.95
C ARG A 60 23.18 -16.84 -22.26
N LEU A 61 23.37 -17.16 -23.44
CA LEU A 61 23.81 -18.51 -23.82
C LEU A 61 25.27 -18.50 -24.21
#